data_42d3c7ac226fd825be3cc0ca8b484957
#
_entry.id   42d3c7ac226fd825be3cc0ca8b484957
#
_cell.length_a   1.000
_cell.length_b   1.000
_cell.length_c   1.000
_cell.angle_alpha   90.00
_cell.angle_beta   90.00
_cell.angle_gamma   90.00
#
_symmetry.space_group_name_H-M   'P 1'
#
loop_
_entity.id
_entity.type
_entity.pdbx_description
1 polymer ?
#
loop_
_entity_poly.entity_id
_entity_poly.type
_entity_poly.pdbx_seq_one_letter_code
_entity_poly.pdbx_strand_id
1 'polypeptide(L)'
;YTTYMTGQMLKTNFSLNDKYTLFEGRVILSGIQALVRLLLDQHRADLIKGINTGTLVSGYRGSPVGTLDINLVKNKKLLDEHNVKFIPGVNEDLGATLIYGSQMAGMVSNVKYDGVLGMWYGKAPGVDRSGDIFRHANFLGVGKNGGVLAVAGDDPSCKSSTLPSQSEPALFDAMMPIFYPGNVQEILDLGRYAYEMSRYSGLWSGFKIVTDIADGFGSAFVDPQRVNITIPDFTYNGKPWKHTQNAKLVGHHSLP
;
A
#
# COMPACT_ATOMS: atom_id res chain seq x y z
N TYR A 1 33.04 24.75 -21.66
CA TYR A 1 32.13 24.27 -20.59
C TYR A 1 32.48 22.84 -20.28
N THR A 2 33.25 22.60 -19.23
CA THR A 2 33.69 21.28 -18.79
C THR A 2 32.62 20.70 -17.86
N THR A 3 31.82 19.78 -18.37
CA THR A 3 30.84 19.04 -17.57
C THR A 3 31.59 18.02 -16.74
N TYR A 4 31.69 18.21 -15.43
CA TYR A 4 32.16 17.21 -14.51
C TYR A 4 31.09 16.11 -14.41
N MET A 5 31.25 15.04 -15.17
CA MET A 5 30.56 13.77 -14.92
C MET A 5 31.22 13.13 -13.71
N THR A 6 30.57 13.12 -12.57
CA THR A 6 30.94 12.27 -11.44
C THR A 6 30.93 10.82 -11.94
N GLY A 7 32.09 10.15 -11.80
CA GLY A 7 32.36 8.83 -12.37
C GLY A 7 31.52 7.69 -11.82
N GLN A 8 30.22 7.74 -12.00
CA GLN A 8 29.40 6.54 -11.91
C GLN A 8 29.57 5.73 -13.18
N MET A 9 30.25 4.59 -13.08
CA MET A 9 30.28 3.62 -14.18
C MET A 9 28.86 3.29 -14.62
N LEU A 10 28.56 3.51 -15.89
CA LEU A 10 27.28 3.10 -16.48
C LEU A 10 27.13 1.58 -16.28
N LYS A 11 26.04 1.18 -15.65
CA LYS A 11 25.68 -0.23 -15.51
C LYS A 11 25.38 -0.80 -16.90
N THR A 12 26.31 -1.59 -17.44
CA THR A 12 26.21 -2.15 -18.80
C THR A 12 25.27 -3.39 -18.85
N ASN A 13 25.10 -4.08 -17.72
CA ASN A 13 24.20 -5.22 -17.59
C ASN A 13 22.88 -4.75 -16.97
N PHE A 14 21.95 -4.32 -17.82
CA PHE A 14 20.61 -3.87 -17.41
C PHE A 14 19.57 -4.91 -17.82
N SER A 15 18.67 -5.26 -16.88
CA SER A 15 17.49 -6.08 -17.14
C SER A 15 16.21 -5.27 -16.93
N LEU A 16 15.19 -5.52 -17.75
CA LEU A 16 13.86 -4.94 -17.55
C LEU A 16 13.23 -5.36 -16.21
N ASN A 17 13.68 -6.46 -15.62
CA ASN A 17 13.23 -6.93 -14.31
C ASN A 17 13.91 -6.20 -13.15
N ASP A 18 15.01 -5.47 -13.39
CA ASP A 18 15.71 -4.71 -12.34
C ASP A 18 14.80 -3.78 -11.58
N LYS A 19 13.77 -3.24 -12.24
CA LYS A 19 12.73 -2.42 -11.59
C LYS A 19 12.06 -3.11 -10.38
N TYR A 20 12.06 -4.44 -10.34
CA TYR A 20 11.47 -5.22 -9.25
C TYR A 20 12.52 -6.00 -8.44
N THR A 21 13.60 -6.44 -9.09
CA THR A 21 14.59 -7.35 -8.48
C THR A 21 15.79 -6.63 -7.89
N LEU A 22 16.17 -5.45 -8.42
CA LEU A 22 17.29 -4.69 -7.88
C LEU A 22 17.02 -4.30 -6.42
N PHE A 23 17.93 -4.64 -5.53
CA PHE A 23 17.79 -4.32 -4.11
C PHE A 23 18.02 -2.83 -3.85
N GLU A 24 19.11 -2.29 -4.40
CA GLU A 24 19.52 -0.89 -4.27
C GLU A 24 19.98 -0.33 -5.61
N GLY A 25 19.63 0.90 -5.93
CA GLY A 25 20.07 1.63 -7.11
C GLY A 25 18.96 2.35 -7.86
N ARG A 26 19.26 2.81 -9.08
CA ARG A 26 18.30 3.53 -9.91
C ARG A 26 17.59 2.62 -10.89
N VAL A 27 16.28 2.78 -10.99
CA VAL A 27 15.42 2.06 -11.92
C VAL A 27 14.44 3.04 -12.58
N ILE A 28 13.87 2.64 -13.71
CA ILE A 28 12.77 3.35 -14.38
C ILE A 28 11.49 2.57 -14.14
N LEU A 29 10.46 3.25 -13.64
CA LEU A 29 9.16 2.68 -13.30
C LEU A 29 8.04 3.56 -13.84
N SER A 30 6.90 2.96 -14.22
CA SER A 30 5.65 3.70 -14.24
C SER A 30 5.06 3.79 -12.83
N GLY A 31 4.09 4.69 -12.62
CA GLY A 31 3.40 4.78 -11.33
C GLY A 31 2.75 3.47 -10.90
N ILE A 32 2.12 2.75 -11.83
CA ILE A 32 1.56 1.42 -11.58
C ILE A 32 2.66 0.40 -11.21
N GLN A 33 3.81 0.45 -11.88
CA GLN A 33 4.92 -0.43 -11.55
C GLN A 33 5.54 -0.09 -10.19
N ALA A 34 5.52 1.18 -9.80
CA ALA A 34 5.96 1.60 -8.47
C ALA A 34 5.04 1.07 -7.35
N LEU A 35 3.72 0.99 -7.57
CA LEU A 35 2.80 0.35 -6.63
C LEU A 35 3.13 -1.14 -6.42
N VAL A 36 3.45 -1.87 -7.50
CA VAL A 36 3.88 -3.27 -7.39
C VAL A 36 5.23 -3.36 -6.65
N ARG A 37 6.18 -2.50 -7.00
CA ARG A 37 7.49 -2.43 -6.34
C ARG A 37 7.37 -2.12 -4.85
N LEU A 38 6.47 -1.22 -4.46
CA LEU A 38 6.22 -0.85 -3.07
C LEU A 38 5.90 -2.08 -2.19
N LEU A 39 5.10 -3.03 -2.71
CA LEU A 39 4.78 -4.27 -1.98
C LEU A 39 6.05 -5.09 -1.67
N LEU A 40 6.94 -5.19 -2.65
CA LEU A 40 8.20 -5.93 -2.51
C LEU A 40 9.15 -5.24 -1.52
N ASP A 41 9.28 -3.92 -1.61
CA ASP A 41 10.18 -3.14 -0.74
C ASP A 41 9.65 -3.06 0.69
N GLN A 42 8.33 -3.05 0.91
CA GLN A 42 7.77 -3.13 2.24
C GLN A 42 8.10 -4.48 2.90
N HIS A 43 7.92 -5.59 2.18
CA HIS A 43 8.28 -6.91 2.69
C HIS A 43 9.78 -7.03 2.97
N ARG A 44 10.65 -6.53 2.07
CA ARG A 44 12.10 -6.51 2.27
C ARG A 44 12.50 -5.73 3.52
N ALA A 45 11.89 -4.58 3.73
CA ALA A 45 12.16 -3.76 4.90
C ALA A 45 11.65 -4.38 6.21
N ASP A 46 10.52 -5.08 6.15
CA ASP A 46 10.02 -5.82 7.31
C ASP A 46 10.96 -6.98 7.66
N LEU A 47 11.46 -7.72 6.66
CA LEU A 47 12.46 -8.77 6.87
C LEU A 47 13.76 -8.24 7.49
N ILE A 48 14.24 -7.06 7.08
CA ILE A 48 15.41 -6.40 7.69
C ILE A 48 15.15 -6.09 9.18
N LYS A 49 13.91 -5.77 9.55
CA LYS A 49 13.48 -5.57 10.94
C LYS A 49 13.22 -6.89 11.70
N GLY A 50 13.41 -8.04 11.06
CA GLY A 50 13.11 -9.36 11.62
C GLY A 50 11.62 -9.70 11.70
N ILE A 51 10.78 -9.05 10.89
CA ILE A 51 9.33 -9.25 10.84
C ILE A 51 8.97 -9.94 9.52
N ASN A 52 8.48 -11.16 9.57
CA ASN A 52 8.02 -11.89 8.38
C ASN A 52 6.55 -11.58 8.10
N THR A 53 6.29 -10.57 7.29
CA THR A 53 4.92 -10.18 6.91
C THR A 53 4.43 -10.89 5.65
N GLY A 54 3.12 -11.17 5.60
CA GLY A 54 2.41 -11.47 4.35
C GLY A 54 1.66 -10.23 3.88
N THR A 55 1.38 -10.14 2.60
CA THR A 55 0.58 -9.03 2.03
C THR A 55 -0.58 -9.58 1.20
N LEU A 56 -1.78 -9.08 1.45
CA LEU A 56 -2.94 -9.33 0.61
C LEU A 56 -3.26 -8.11 -0.24
N VAL A 57 -3.39 -8.30 -1.54
CA VAL A 57 -3.83 -7.26 -2.46
C VAL A 57 -5.18 -7.65 -3.04
N SER A 58 -6.17 -6.75 -2.93
CA SER A 58 -7.49 -6.92 -3.51
C SER A 58 -8.10 -5.57 -3.87
N GLY A 59 -9.03 -5.57 -4.80
CA GLY A 59 -9.71 -4.38 -5.28
C GLY A 59 -10.37 -4.65 -6.62
N TYR A 60 -10.75 -3.60 -7.31
CA TYR A 60 -11.41 -3.73 -8.60
C TYR A 60 -10.79 -2.79 -9.63
N ARG A 61 -10.61 -3.30 -10.84
CA ARG A 61 -9.96 -2.56 -11.93
C ARG A 61 -10.78 -1.35 -12.37
N GLY A 62 -10.12 -0.24 -12.59
CA GLY A 62 -10.69 0.99 -13.11
C GLY A 62 -9.59 2.02 -13.33
N SER A 63 -9.67 2.80 -14.41
CA SER A 63 -8.68 3.85 -14.68
C SER A 63 -8.70 4.91 -13.55
N PRO A 64 -7.51 5.38 -13.11
CA PRO A 64 -6.16 5.15 -13.66
C PRO A 64 -5.44 3.89 -13.13
N VAL A 65 -5.99 3.18 -12.16
CA VAL A 65 -5.36 1.98 -11.56
C VAL A 65 -5.73 0.67 -12.27
N GLY A 66 -6.34 0.75 -13.45
CA GLY A 66 -6.91 -0.38 -14.19
C GLY A 66 -5.91 -1.41 -14.70
N THR A 67 -4.61 -1.08 -14.75
CA THR A 67 -3.56 -2.01 -15.18
C THR A 67 -2.78 -2.61 -14.01
N LEU A 68 -3.14 -2.27 -12.78
CA LEU A 68 -2.45 -2.79 -11.59
C LEU A 68 -2.62 -4.31 -11.48
N ASP A 69 -3.83 -4.82 -11.70
CA ASP A 69 -4.15 -6.26 -11.70
C ASP A 69 -3.31 -7.03 -12.72
N ILE A 70 -3.17 -6.51 -13.93
CA ILE A 70 -2.35 -7.12 -14.99
C ILE A 70 -0.89 -7.19 -14.55
N ASN A 71 -0.36 -6.12 -13.93
CA ASN A 71 1.01 -6.08 -13.45
C ASN A 71 1.23 -7.03 -12.26
N LEU A 72 0.25 -7.18 -11.37
CA LEU A 72 0.30 -8.15 -10.26
C LEU A 72 0.32 -9.59 -10.80
N VAL A 73 -0.56 -9.91 -11.76
CA VAL A 73 -0.61 -11.25 -12.37
C VAL A 73 0.70 -11.57 -13.11
N LYS A 74 1.23 -10.63 -13.91
CA LYS A 74 2.49 -10.82 -14.63
C LYS A 74 3.69 -11.08 -13.71
N ASN A 75 3.68 -10.52 -12.52
CA ASN A 75 4.77 -10.66 -11.55
C ASN A 75 4.45 -11.67 -10.43
N LYS A 76 3.44 -12.54 -10.63
CA LYS A 76 2.93 -13.45 -9.60
C LYS A 76 4.04 -14.27 -8.92
N LYS A 77 4.98 -14.84 -9.70
CA LYS A 77 6.08 -15.63 -9.13
C LYS A 77 6.92 -14.82 -8.14
N LEU A 78 7.34 -13.63 -8.53
CA LEU A 78 8.13 -12.74 -7.67
C LEU A 78 7.34 -12.26 -6.46
N LEU A 79 6.04 -12.00 -6.63
CA LEU A 79 5.15 -11.63 -5.54
C LEU A 79 4.98 -12.77 -4.53
N ASP A 80 4.80 -14.01 -5.00
CA ASP A 80 4.71 -15.19 -4.14
C ASP A 80 6.02 -15.40 -3.32
N GLU A 81 7.20 -15.15 -3.93
CA GLU A 81 8.50 -15.20 -3.23
C GLU A 81 8.63 -14.14 -2.11
N HIS A 82 7.83 -13.08 -2.17
CA HIS A 82 7.76 -12.01 -1.17
C HIS A 82 6.48 -12.08 -0.32
N ASN A 83 5.83 -13.23 -0.23
CA ASN A 83 4.60 -13.44 0.53
C ASN A 83 3.43 -12.51 0.13
N VAL A 84 3.43 -12.00 -1.10
CA VAL A 84 2.36 -11.15 -1.61
C VAL A 84 1.33 -11.99 -2.37
N LYS A 85 0.09 -11.97 -1.92
CA LYS A 85 -1.02 -12.66 -2.56
C LYS A 85 -1.96 -11.64 -3.19
N PHE A 86 -2.23 -11.79 -4.48
CA PHE A 86 -3.24 -11.02 -5.18
C PHE A 86 -4.50 -11.87 -5.38
N ILE A 87 -5.65 -11.33 -4.95
CA ILE A 87 -6.97 -11.91 -5.16
C ILE A 87 -7.85 -10.79 -5.70
N PRO A 88 -8.24 -10.82 -6.98
CA PRO A 88 -9.10 -9.79 -7.54
C PRO A 88 -10.48 -9.80 -6.85
N GLY A 89 -11.00 -8.63 -6.51
CA GLY A 89 -12.36 -8.49 -6.01
C GLY A 89 -13.39 -8.71 -7.13
N VAL A 90 -14.56 -9.19 -6.78
CA VAL A 90 -15.72 -9.22 -7.69
C VAL A 90 -16.23 -7.80 -7.92
N ASN A 91 -16.06 -6.94 -6.92
CA ASN A 91 -16.28 -5.51 -6.94
C ASN A 91 -15.43 -4.84 -5.85
N GLU A 92 -15.50 -3.52 -5.71
CA GLU A 92 -14.65 -2.74 -4.83
C GLU A 92 -14.91 -3.02 -3.34
N ASP A 93 -16.16 -3.08 -2.93
CA ASP A 93 -16.53 -3.31 -1.52
C ASP A 93 -16.23 -4.73 -1.06
N LEU A 94 -16.42 -5.75 -1.92
CA LEU A 94 -15.96 -7.11 -1.62
C LEU A 94 -14.43 -7.21 -1.57
N GLY A 95 -13.72 -6.48 -2.44
CA GLY A 95 -12.28 -6.34 -2.34
C GLY A 95 -11.83 -5.72 -1.01
N ALA A 96 -12.52 -4.65 -0.58
CA ALA A 96 -12.27 -4.01 0.72
C ALA A 96 -12.59 -4.95 1.89
N THR A 97 -13.69 -5.69 1.82
CA THR A 97 -14.09 -6.68 2.83
C THR A 97 -13.04 -7.78 2.97
N LEU A 98 -12.45 -8.23 1.85
CA LEU A 98 -11.38 -9.23 1.88
C LEU A 98 -10.12 -8.69 2.58
N ILE A 99 -9.72 -7.44 2.28
CA ILE A 99 -8.60 -6.78 2.97
C ILE A 99 -8.92 -6.58 4.45
N TYR A 100 -10.13 -6.13 4.80
CA TYR A 100 -10.59 -6.00 6.18
C TYR A 100 -10.47 -7.33 6.94
N GLY A 101 -10.97 -8.43 6.35
CA GLY A 101 -10.85 -9.77 6.93
C GLY A 101 -9.39 -10.21 7.14
N SER A 102 -8.46 -9.81 6.28
CA SER A 102 -7.04 -10.13 6.42
C SER A 102 -6.40 -9.52 7.67
N GLN A 103 -6.92 -8.38 8.15
CA GLN A 103 -6.44 -7.74 9.38
C GLN A 103 -6.86 -8.48 10.64
N MET A 104 -7.86 -9.37 10.54
CA MET A 104 -8.29 -10.24 11.62
C MET A 104 -7.48 -11.54 11.73
N ALA A 105 -6.49 -11.76 10.87
CA ALA A 105 -5.66 -12.97 10.86
C ALA A 105 -5.02 -13.27 12.22
N GLY A 106 -4.61 -12.24 12.96
CA GLY A 106 -4.04 -12.39 14.32
C GLY A 106 -5.03 -12.85 15.40
N MET A 107 -6.33 -12.88 15.12
CA MET A 107 -7.36 -13.35 16.04
C MET A 107 -7.56 -14.88 16.00
N VAL A 108 -6.99 -15.55 15.00
CA VAL A 108 -7.07 -17.00 14.85
C VAL A 108 -5.77 -17.65 15.31
N SER A 109 -5.86 -18.93 15.70
CA SER A 109 -4.68 -19.73 16.04
C SER A 109 -3.90 -20.13 14.78
N ASN A 110 -2.60 -20.38 14.96
CA ASN A 110 -1.71 -20.90 13.90
C ASN A 110 -1.51 -19.94 12.71
N VAL A 111 -1.32 -18.66 12.99
CA VAL A 111 -0.98 -17.67 11.95
C VAL A 111 0.38 -17.98 11.33
N LYS A 112 0.46 -17.84 10.02
CA LYS A 112 1.67 -18.11 9.25
C LYS A 112 2.69 -16.95 9.31
N TYR A 113 2.21 -15.72 9.45
CA TYR A 113 2.99 -14.50 9.36
C TYR A 113 2.94 -13.70 10.67
N ASP A 114 3.98 -12.93 10.94
CA ASP A 114 4.05 -12.03 12.11
C ASP A 114 3.05 -10.87 12.03
N GLY A 115 2.54 -10.60 10.83
CA GLY A 115 1.51 -9.64 10.52
C GLY A 115 1.08 -9.73 9.06
N VAL A 116 -0.09 -9.18 8.75
CA VAL A 116 -0.61 -9.13 7.38
C VAL A 116 -0.78 -7.68 6.96
N LEU A 117 -0.11 -7.31 5.87
CA LEU A 117 -0.31 -6.03 5.20
C LEU A 117 -1.47 -6.16 4.20
N GLY A 118 -2.16 -5.07 3.94
CA GLY A 118 -3.22 -4.99 2.96
C GLY A 118 -2.96 -3.90 1.93
N MET A 119 -3.37 -4.14 0.69
CA MET A 119 -3.53 -3.09 -0.31
C MET A 119 -4.88 -3.28 -0.99
N TRP A 120 -5.79 -2.36 -0.74
CA TRP A 120 -6.99 -2.21 -1.54
C TRP A 120 -6.73 -1.23 -2.68
N TYR A 121 -7.34 -1.44 -3.85
CA TYR A 121 -7.29 -0.49 -4.94
C TYR A 121 -8.64 -0.38 -5.65
N GLY A 122 -8.98 0.84 -6.06
CA GLY A 122 -10.17 1.16 -6.82
C GLY A 122 -10.13 2.60 -7.33
N LYS A 123 -10.98 2.94 -8.29
CA LYS A 123 -11.19 4.34 -8.69
C LYS A 123 -12.17 5.03 -7.74
N ALA A 124 -12.34 6.36 -7.86
CA ALA A 124 -13.19 7.15 -6.96
C ALA A 124 -14.61 6.59 -6.73
N PRO A 125 -15.39 6.15 -7.75
CA PRO A 125 -16.68 5.50 -7.49
C PRO A 125 -16.57 4.22 -6.66
N GLY A 126 -15.43 3.53 -6.72
CA GLY A 126 -15.15 2.37 -5.87
C GLY A 126 -14.83 2.77 -4.43
N VAL A 127 -14.22 3.95 -4.21
CA VAL A 127 -14.05 4.53 -2.87
C VAL A 127 -15.41 4.81 -2.25
N ASP A 128 -16.31 5.47 -2.98
CA ASP A 128 -17.68 5.76 -2.53
C ASP A 128 -18.42 4.47 -2.16
N ARG A 129 -18.33 3.47 -3.03
CA ARG A 129 -18.97 2.17 -2.83
C ARG A 129 -18.44 1.44 -1.59
N SER A 130 -17.17 1.59 -1.27
CA SER A 130 -16.50 0.90 -0.16
C SER A 130 -16.55 1.67 1.16
N GLY A 131 -17.24 2.81 1.22
CA GLY A 131 -17.25 3.71 2.37
C GLY A 131 -17.68 3.07 3.69
N ASP A 132 -18.66 2.16 3.66
CA ASP A 132 -19.10 1.42 4.85
C ASP A 132 -17.98 0.52 5.39
N ILE A 133 -17.36 -0.27 4.52
CA ILE A 133 -16.24 -1.14 4.92
C ILE A 133 -15.04 -0.35 5.42
N PHE A 134 -14.74 0.79 4.82
CA PHE A 134 -13.63 1.65 5.28
C PHE A 134 -13.85 2.17 6.70
N ARG A 135 -15.09 2.57 7.04
CA ARG A 135 -15.43 3.00 8.40
C ARG A 135 -15.34 1.86 9.40
N HIS A 136 -15.88 0.69 9.06
CA HIS A 136 -15.77 -0.51 9.90
C HIS A 136 -14.32 -0.93 10.09
N ALA A 137 -13.50 -0.89 9.05
CA ALA A 137 -12.09 -1.24 9.11
C ALA A 137 -11.30 -0.28 10.02
N ASN A 138 -11.56 1.02 9.93
CA ASN A 138 -10.92 2.02 10.78
C ASN A 138 -11.39 1.95 12.23
N PHE A 139 -12.64 1.60 12.46
CA PHE A 139 -13.16 1.38 13.80
C PHE A 139 -12.52 0.17 14.49
N LEU A 140 -12.36 -0.95 13.76
CA LEU A 140 -11.72 -2.15 14.29
C LEU A 140 -10.21 -2.00 14.45
N GLY A 141 -9.56 -1.30 13.53
CA GLY A 141 -8.11 -1.17 13.46
C GLY A 141 -7.43 -2.28 12.66
N VAL A 142 -6.12 -2.13 12.48
CA VAL A 142 -5.28 -3.15 11.80
C VAL A 142 -4.70 -4.14 12.78
N GLY A 143 -4.36 -5.35 12.29
CA GLY A 143 -3.72 -6.38 13.08
C GLY A 143 -2.30 -6.01 13.53
N LYS A 144 -1.77 -6.75 14.52
CA LYS A 144 -0.39 -6.58 14.97
C LYS A 144 0.58 -6.75 13.78
N ASN A 145 1.53 -5.83 13.65
CA ASN A 145 2.45 -5.75 12.50
C ASN A 145 1.74 -5.69 11.13
N GLY A 146 0.42 -5.50 11.12
CA GLY A 146 -0.37 -5.24 9.94
C GLY A 146 -0.26 -3.78 9.49
N GLY A 147 -1.07 -3.41 8.54
CA GLY A 147 -1.20 -2.07 7.98
C GLY A 147 -1.82 -2.14 6.60
N VAL A 148 -2.62 -1.14 6.24
CA VAL A 148 -3.38 -1.18 4.99
C VAL A 148 -3.27 0.15 4.25
N LEU A 149 -3.05 0.05 2.93
CA LEU A 149 -3.21 1.14 1.99
C LEU A 149 -4.53 0.99 1.23
N ALA A 150 -5.33 2.04 1.21
CA ALA A 150 -6.46 2.21 0.31
C ALA A 150 -6.01 3.06 -0.88
N VAL A 151 -5.61 2.40 -1.98
CA VAL A 151 -5.14 3.07 -3.19
C VAL A 151 -6.33 3.56 -3.99
N ALA A 152 -6.58 4.86 -3.93
CA ALA A 152 -7.66 5.54 -4.65
C ALA A 152 -7.15 6.12 -5.97
N GLY A 153 -7.64 5.61 -7.08
CA GLY A 153 -7.34 6.10 -8.42
C GLY A 153 -8.29 7.21 -8.84
N ASP A 154 -7.79 8.44 -8.94
CA ASP A 154 -8.56 9.61 -9.34
C ASP A 154 -8.22 10.07 -10.75
N ASP A 155 -9.22 10.52 -11.46
CA ASP A 155 -9.12 11.08 -12.80
C ASP A 155 -9.77 12.47 -12.86
N PRO A 156 -9.08 13.49 -12.29
CA PRO A 156 -9.66 14.82 -12.15
C PRO A 156 -9.93 15.53 -13.49
N SER A 157 -9.22 15.13 -14.55
CA SER A 157 -9.40 15.67 -15.90
C SER A 157 -10.32 14.85 -16.80
N CYS A 158 -10.95 13.80 -16.28
CA CYS A 158 -11.81 12.88 -17.03
C CYS A 158 -11.13 12.26 -18.27
N LYS A 159 -9.84 11.99 -18.21
CA LYS A 159 -9.09 11.41 -19.34
C LYS A 159 -9.68 10.08 -19.81
N SER A 160 -10.18 9.29 -18.89
CA SER A 160 -10.83 7.99 -19.16
C SER A 160 -12.01 7.68 -18.23
N SER A 161 -12.51 8.66 -17.50
CA SER A 161 -13.66 8.56 -16.60
C SER A 161 -14.85 9.38 -17.12
N THR A 162 -16.06 8.98 -16.76
CA THR A 162 -17.27 9.70 -17.15
C THR A 162 -17.40 11.05 -16.44
N LEU A 163 -16.91 11.14 -15.20
CA LEU A 163 -16.97 12.33 -14.36
C LEU A 163 -15.59 12.61 -13.77
N PRO A 164 -15.25 13.90 -13.53
CA PRO A 164 -14.11 14.25 -12.70
C PRO A 164 -14.25 13.61 -11.31
N SER A 165 -13.16 13.15 -10.75
CA SER A 165 -13.20 12.46 -9.47
C SER A 165 -12.18 12.99 -8.48
N GLN A 166 -12.59 12.96 -7.21
CA GLN A 166 -11.82 13.40 -6.07
C GLN A 166 -12.19 12.53 -4.87
N SER A 167 -11.26 11.70 -4.43
CA SER A 167 -11.51 10.74 -3.34
C SER A 167 -11.20 11.27 -1.96
N GLU A 168 -10.49 12.40 -1.81
CA GLU A 168 -10.09 12.91 -0.51
C GLU A 168 -11.25 13.13 0.46
N PRO A 169 -12.41 13.72 0.07
CA PRO A 169 -13.52 13.91 1.00
C PRO A 169 -14.05 12.60 1.58
N ALA A 170 -14.15 11.55 0.74
CA ALA A 170 -14.63 10.25 1.20
C ALA A 170 -13.61 9.54 2.10
N LEU A 171 -12.30 9.64 1.79
CA LEU A 171 -11.24 9.11 2.63
C LEU A 171 -11.14 9.85 3.97
N PHE A 172 -11.31 11.17 3.95
CA PHE A 172 -11.35 12.00 5.16
C PHE A 172 -12.55 11.65 6.04
N ASP A 173 -13.74 11.50 5.45
CA ASP A 173 -14.94 11.08 6.16
C ASP A 173 -14.81 9.67 6.76
N ALA A 174 -14.02 8.79 6.12
CA ALA A 174 -13.64 7.49 6.68
C ALA A 174 -12.48 7.57 7.70
N MET A 175 -12.04 8.78 8.09
CA MET A 175 -10.96 9.02 9.06
C MET A 175 -9.60 8.44 8.66
N MET A 176 -9.33 8.32 7.38
CA MET A 176 -8.04 7.86 6.88
C MET A 176 -7.02 9.00 6.80
N PRO A 177 -5.78 8.86 7.30
CA PRO A 177 -4.69 9.73 6.90
C PRO A 177 -4.45 9.56 5.40
N ILE A 178 -4.27 10.68 4.66
CA ILE A 178 -4.22 10.68 3.19
C ILE A 178 -2.81 11.03 2.73
N PHE A 179 -2.27 10.20 1.84
CA PHE A 179 -1.01 10.42 1.16
C PHE A 179 -1.26 10.64 -0.33
N TYR A 180 -0.60 11.65 -0.87
CA TYR A 180 -0.76 12.02 -2.28
C TYR A 180 0.62 12.22 -2.95
N PRO A 181 1.22 11.17 -3.50
CA PRO A 181 2.50 11.26 -4.21
C PRO A 181 2.36 12.08 -5.50
N GLY A 182 3.33 12.96 -5.74
CA GLY A 182 3.41 13.78 -6.94
C GLY A 182 4.31 13.20 -8.04
N ASN A 183 5.00 12.10 -7.77
CA ASN A 183 5.88 11.43 -8.73
C ASN A 183 6.15 9.97 -8.34
N VAL A 184 6.87 9.25 -9.22
CA VAL A 184 7.15 7.81 -9.04
C VAL A 184 8.00 7.53 -7.79
N GLN A 185 8.97 8.41 -7.46
CA GLN A 185 9.78 8.25 -6.26
C GLN A 185 8.92 8.37 -5.00
N GLU A 186 8.01 9.33 -4.98
CA GLU A 186 7.12 9.54 -3.85
C GLU A 186 6.10 8.40 -3.68
N ILE A 187 5.74 7.66 -4.73
CA ILE A 187 4.95 6.43 -4.56
C ILE A 187 5.69 5.44 -3.65
N LEU A 188 6.99 5.28 -3.84
CA LEU A 188 7.81 4.39 -3.02
C LEU A 188 8.01 4.94 -1.61
N ASP A 189 8.40 6.21 -1.50
CA ASP A 189 8.75 6.82 -0.23
C ASP A 189 7.51 7.03 0.66
N LEU A 190 6.48 7.71 0.15
CA LEU A 190 5.24 7.95 0.88
C LEU A 190 4.44 6.66 1.10
N GLY A 191 4.52 5.69 0.18
CA GLY A 191 3.89 4.39 0.36
C GLY A 191 4.45 3.64 1.57
N ARG A 192 5.77 3.73 1.80
CA ARG A 192 6.41 3.19 3.00
C ARG A 192 5.96 3.93 4.27
N TYR A 193 5.90 5.27 4.23
CA TYR A 193 5.34 6.06 5.32
C TYR A 193 3.87 5.71 5.59
N ALA A 194 3.07 5.53 4.56
CA ALA A 194 1.66 5.22 4.68
C ALA A 194 1.41 3.85 5.33
N TYR A 195 2.22 2.83 5.02
CA TYR A 195 2.18 1.55 5.73
C TYR A 195 2.56 1.68 7.21
N GLU A 196 3.64 2.39 7.53
CA GLU A 196 4.05 2.59 8.92
C GLU A 196 3.05 3.50 9.68
N MET A 197 2.44 4.49 9.01
CA MET A 197 1.36 5.29 9.59
C MET A 197 0.14 4.43 9.91
N SER A 198 -0.28 3.57 8.98
CA SER A 198 -1.36 2.62 9.20
C SER A 198 -1.04 1.66 10.37
N ARG A 199 0.17 1.12 10.37
CA ARG A 199 0.66 0.22 11.43
C ARG A 199 0.70 0.90 12.80
N TYR A 200 1.08 2.17 12.87
CA TYR A 200 1.17 2.95 14.10
C TYR A 200 -0.19 3.41 14.59
N SER A 201 -1.00 4.01 13.71
CA SER A 201 -2.30 4.57 14.07
C SER A 201 -3.40 3.53 14.22
N GLY A 202 -3.24 2.36 13.60
CA GLY A 202 -4.28 1.34 13.48
C GLY A 202 -5.31 1.63 12.39
N LEU A 203 -5.25 2.79 11.75
CA LEU A 203 -6.17 3.18 10.68
C LEU A 203 -5.65 2.69 9.32
N TRP A 204 -6.53 2.50 8.37
CA TRP A 204 -6.12 2.39 6.97
C TRP A 204 -5.60 3.75 6.49
N SER A 205 -4.58 3.76 5.66
CA SER A 205 -4.07 4.97 5.03
C SER A 205 -4.61 5.10 3.61
N GLY A 206 -5.26 6.21 3.31
CA GLY A 206 -5.65 6.58 1.96
C GLY A 206 -4.41 6.94 1.13
N PHE A 207 -4.30 6.38 -0.07
CA PHE A 207 -3.17 6.61 -0.96
C PHE A 207 -3.68 7.00 -2.34
N LYS A 208 -3.74 8.31 -2.59
CA LYS A 208 -4.31 8.85 -3.83
C LYS A 208 -3.32 8.76 -4.99
N ILE A 209 -3.75 8.19 -6.09
CA ILE A 209 -2.98 8.12 -7.34
C ILE A 209 -3.80 8.75 -8.45
N VAL A 210 -3.32 9.86 -9.02
CA VAL A 210 -3.96 10.50 -10.18
C VAL A 210 -3.44 9.92 -11.48
N THR A 211 -4.21 10.10 -12.55
CA THR A 211 -3.94 9.57 -13.89
C THR A 211 -2.52 9.88 -14.37
N ASP A 212 -2.06 11.13 -14.23
CA ASP A 212 -0.73 11.53 -14.71
C ASP A 212 0.41 10.84 -13.97
N ILE A 213 0.20 10.48 -12.71
CA ILE A 213 1.17 9.74 -11.89
C ILE A 213 1.10 8.25 -12.20
N ALA A 214 -0.10 7.68 -12.33
CA ALA A 214 -0.29 6.25 -12.63
C ALA A 214 0.33 5.87 -13.98
N ASP A 215 0.05 6.66 -15.02
CA ASP A 215 0.50 6.46 -16.40
C ASP A 215 1.92 7.01 -16.64
N GLY A 216 2.38 7.94 -15.78
CA GLY A 216 3.67 8.58 -15.88
C GLY A 216 4.83 7.61 -15.63
N PHE A 217 6.00 7.95 -16.18
CA PHE A 217 7.26 7.23 -15.94
C PHE A 217 8.25 8.13 -15.23
N GLY A 218 9.04 7.56 -14.36
CA GLY A 218 10.10 8.28 -13.67
C GLY A 218 11.27 7.39 -13.29
N SER A 219 12.43 8.03 -13.14
CA SER A 219 13.58 7.39 -12.50
C SER A 219 13.39 7.44 -11.00
N ALA A 220 13.51 6.30 -10.34
CA ALA A 220 13.47 6.21 -8.89
C ALA A 220 14.73 5.52 -8.35
N PHE A 221 15.18 5.96 -7.19
CA PHE A 221 16.18 5.26 -6.42
C PHE A 221 15.46 4.27 -5.49
N VAL A 222 15.76 3.01 -5.63
CA VAL A 222 15.19 1.93 -4.82
C VAL A 222 16.20 1.48 -3.78
N ASP A 223 15.72 1.30 -2.55
CA ASP A 223 16.44 0.78 -1.41
C ASP A 223 15.39 0.56 -0.30
N PRO A 224 15.22 -0.65 0.23
CA PRO A 224 14.26 -0.90 1.32
C PRO A 224 14.55 -0.11 2.60
N GLN A 225 15.77 0.38 2.79
CA GLN A 225 16.19 1.18 3.93
C GLN A 225 16.26 2.69 3.66
N ARG A 226 15.97 3.13 2.42
CA ARG A 226 16.08 4.53 2.03
C ARG A 226 15.28 5.48 2.92
N VAL A 227 14.09 5.07 3.32
CA VAL A 227 13.21 5.89 4.13
C VAL A 227 13.40 5.54 5.60
N ASN A 228 14.05 6.43 6.35
CA ASN A 228 14.17 6.29 7.79
C ASN A 228 12.91 6.81 8.47
N ILE A 229 12.00 5.89 8.83
CA ILE A 229 10.75 6.22 9.46
C ILE A 229 10.89 6.11 10.97
N THR A 230 10.80 7.25 11.65
CA THR A 230 10.82 7.31 13.11
C THR A 230 9.41 7.13 13.65
N ILE A 231 9.20 6.08 14.43
CA ILE A 231 7.94 5.84 15.13
C ILE A 231 7.97 6.66 16.43
N PRO A 232 7.00 7.56 16.67
CA PRO A 232 6.98 8.37 17.88
C PRO A 232 6.74 7.51 19.13
N ASP A 233 7.41 7.88 20.21
CA ASP A 233 7.23 7.28 21.52
C ASP A 233 6.05 8.02 22.20
N PHE A 234 4.86 7.44 22.07
CA PHE A 234 3.65 8.02 22.65
C PHE A 234 3.13 7.14 23.78
N THR A 235 2.86 7.79 24.91
CA THR A 235 2.28 7.12 26.07
C THR A 235 0.90 7.71 26.39
N TYR A 236 -0.04 6.85 26.73
CA TYR A 236 -1.35 7.23 27.23
C TYR A 236 -1.58 6.56 28.60
N ASN A 237 -1.93 7.34 29.61
CA ASN A 237 -2.07 6.86 30.99
C ASN A 237 -0.84 6.11 31.50
N GLY A 238 0.38 6.60 31.17
CA GLY A 238 1.65 6.02 31.61
C GLY A 238 2.05 4.71 30.94
N LYS A 239 1.32 4.28 29.90
CA LYS A 239 1.63 3.08 29.12
C LYS A 239 1.92 3.45 27.66
N PRO A 240 2.86 2.75 26.98
CA PRO A 240 3.02 2.91 25.54
C PRO A 240 1.68 2.69 24.84
N TRP A 241 1.28 3.68 24.03
CA TRP A 241 0.03 3.59 23.30
C TRP A 241 0.29 3.24 21.84
N LYS A 242 -0.50 2.31 21.38
CA LYS A 242 -0.58 1.96 19.97
C LYS A 242 -1.99 1.45 19.69
N HIS A 243 -2.68 2.06 18.75
CA HIS A 243 -3.95 1.54 18.30
C HIS A 243 -3.73 0.28 17.47
N THR A 244 -3.99 -0.84 18.08
CA THR A 244 -3.99 -2.14 17.40
C THR A 244 -5.26 -2.88 17.76
N GLN A 245 -5.66 -3.75 16.87
CA GLN A 245 -6.79 -4.63 17.10
C GLN A 245 -6.51 -5.54 18.31
N ASN A 246 -7.17 -5.25 19.43
CA ASN A 246 -7.12 -6.05 20.65
C ASN A 246 -8.47 -6.71 20.97
N ALA A 247 -9.46 -6.58 20.08
CA ALA A 247 -10.77 -7.13 20.28
C ALA A 247 -10.72 -8.66 20.31
N LYS A 248 -11.25 -9.24 21.37
CA LYS A 248 -11.58 -10.67 21.38
C LYS A 248 -12.98 -10.80 20.80
N LEU A 249 -13.14 -11.65 19.79
CA LEU A 249 -14.46 -12.02 19.30
C LEU A 249 -15.18 -12.79 20.39
N VAL A 250 -16.15 -12.18 21.03
CA VAL A 250 -16.99 -12.80 22.07
C VAL A 250 -18.41 -12.85 21.55
N GLY A 251 -18.72 -13.88 20.79
CA GLY A 251 -20.07 -14.09 20.23
C GLY A 251 -20.51 -12.95 19.31
N HIS A 252 -21.73 -12.45 19.48
CA HIS A 252 -22.29 -11.35 18.68
C HIS A 252 -21.79 -9.95 19.09
N HIS A 253 -20.98 -9.86 20.12
CA HIS A 253 -20.51 -8.61 20.69
C HIS A 253 -18.99 -8.53 20.63
N SER A 254 -18.44 -8.33 19.44
CA SER A 254 -17.06 -7.92 19.28
C SER A 254 -17.05 -6.38 19.37
N LEU A 255 -16.91 -5.84 20.56
CA LEU A 255 -16.56 -4.43 20.74
C LEU A 255 -15.05 -4.34 20.89
N PRO A 256 -14.40 -3.33 20.24
CA PRO A 256 -13.00 -3.04 20.45
C PRO A 256 -12.69 -2.65 21.89
#